data_a13d7c10a120f126ae5fc831f57f95fd
#
_entry.id   a13d7c10a120f126ae5fc831f57f95fd
#
_cell.length_a   1.000
_cell.length_b   1.000
_cell.length_c   1.000
_cell.angle_alpha   90.00
_cell.angle_beta   90.00
_cell.angle_gamma   90.00
#
_symmetry.space_group_name_H-M   'P 1'
#
loop_
_entity.id
_entity.type
_entity.pdbx_description
1 polymer ?
#
loop_
_entity_poly.entity_id
_entity_poly.type
_entity_poly.pdbx_seq_one_letter_code
_entity_poly.pdbx_strand_id
1 'polypeptide(L)'
;PELQASAMLALCRFMIIDVDFCDANLQLLFTVVESANSETVRSNCTIALGDLAVRFPNLLEPWTENMYARLRDPCVSVRKNAVLVLSHLILNDMMKVKGYINEMAVRLEDDDKRISSLAKLFFHELSKKGSNPIYNLLPDIL
;
A
#
# COMPACT_ATOMS: atom_id res chain seq x y z
N PRO A 1 23.63 2.26 3.57
CA PRO A 1 22.30 2.58 3.03
C PRO A 1 22.09 2.09 1.60
N GLU A 2 23.03 2.35 0.69
CA GLU A 2 22.91 1.88 -0.69
C GLU A 2 22.94 0.36 -0.77
N LEU A 3 23.78 -0.27 0.03
CA LEU A 3 23.87 -1.72 0.07
C LEU A 3 22.56 -2.32 0.61
N GLN A 4 22.00 -1.72 1.64
CA GLN A 4 20.71 -2.16 2.20
C GLN A 4 19.60 -2.03 1.17
N ALA A 5 19.53 -0.91 0.44
CA ALA A 5 18.53 -0.70 -0.59
C ALA A 5 18.66 -1.73 -1.70
N SER A 6 19.90 -2.01 -2.16
CA SER A 6 20.15 -3.01 -3.19
C SER A 6 19.79 -4.42 -2.74
N ALA A 7 20.12 -4.76 -1.49
CA ALA A 7 19.82 -6.07 -0.93
C ALA A 7 18.30 -6.28 -0.83
N MET A 8 17.55 -5.25 -0.40
CA MET A 8 16.10 -5.34 -0.30
C MET A 8 15.44 -5.44 -1.66
N LEU A 9 15.96 -4.74 -2.66
CA LEU A 9 15.46 -4.84 -4.02
C LEU A 9 15.63 -6.24 -4.56
N ALA A 10 16.81 -6.86 -4.35
CA ALA A 10 17.07 -8.24 -4.76
C ALA A 10 16.12 -9.21 -4.06
N LEU A 11 15.93 -9.03 -2.75
CA LEU A 11 14.99 -9.86 -1.98
C LEU A 11 13.58 -9.79 -2.58
N CYS A 12 13.09 -8.59 -2.87
CA CYS A 12 11.76 -8.40 -3.43
C CYS A 12 11.62 -9.05 -4.81
N ARG A 13 12.67 -9.01 -5.62
CA ARG A 13 12.66 -9.65 -6.94
C ARG A 13 12.53 -11.16 -6.85
N PHE A 14 13.20 -11.79 -5.87
CA PHE A 14 13.06 -13.21 -5.64
C PHE A 14 11.68 -13.56 -5.08
N MET A 15 11.15 -12.72 -4.20
CA MET A 15 9.84 -12.94 -3.61
C MET A 15 8.73 -12.96 -4.65
N ILE A 16 8.83 -12.13 -5.69
CA ILE A 16 7.77 -12.02 -6.69
C ILE A 16 7.70 -13.22 -7.63
N ILE A 17 8.78 -14.00 -7.73
CA ILE A 17 8.82 -15.17 -8.62
C ILE A 17 8.67 -16.50 -7.91
N ASP A 18 8.72 -16.52 -6.59
CA ASP A 18 8.63 -17.77 -5.81
C ASP A 18 7.71 -17.55 -4.62
N VAL A 19 6.55 -18.21 -4.64
CA VAL A 19 5.53 -18.05 -3.61
C VAL A 19 6.02 -18.52 -2.24
N ASP A 20 6.78 -19.60 -2.18
CA ASP A 20 7.28 -20.13 -0.91
C ASP A 20 8.33 -19.20 -0.31
N PHE A 21 9.19 -18.66 -1.16
CA PHE A 21 10.19 -17.68 -0.74
C PHE A 21 9.51 -16.40 -0.25
N CYS A 22 8.47 -15.96 -0.94
CA CYS A 22 7.68 -14.80 -0.53
C CYS A 22 7.07 -15.02 0.85
N ASP A 23 6.38 -16.15 1.04
CA ASP A 23 5.74 -16.46 2.30
C ASP A 23 6.76 -16.50 3.45
N ALA A 24 7.92 -17.09 3.22
CA ALA A 24 8.97 -17.20 4.23
C ALA A 24 9.59 -15.85 4.62
N ASN A 25 9.52 -14.85 3.74
CA ASN A 25 10.21 -13.57 3.95
C ASN A 25 9.29 -12.36 4.13
N LEU A 26 7.96 -12.56 4.14
CA LEU A 26 7.03 -11.43 4.29
C LEU A 26 7.20 -10.71 5.62
N GLN A 27 7.39 -11.43 6.72
CA GLN A 27 7.58 -10.80 8.01
C GLN A 27 8.83 -9.92 8.03
N LEU A 28 9.91 -10.39 7.41
CA LEU A 28 11.12 -9.60 7.28
C LEU A 28 10.87 -8.32 6.50
N LEU A 29 10.19 -8.42 5.37
CA LEU A 29 9.90 -7.26 4.53
C LEU A 29 9.06 -6.22 5.27
N PHE A 30 8.01 -6.65 5.97
CA PHE A 30 7.19 -5.73 6.75
C PHE A 30 7.96 -5.12 7.92
N THR A 31 8.84 -5.87 8.54
CA THR A 31 9.71 -5.35 9.60
C THR A 31 10.59 -4.22 9.05
N VAL A 32 11.20 -4.43 7.90
CA VAL A 32 12.07 -3.44 7.26
C VAL A 32 11.27 -2.19 6.87
N VAL A 33 10.09 -2.37 6.29
CA VAL A 33 9.28 -1.22 5.82
C VAL A 33 8.80 -0.38 7.00
N GLU A 34 8.66 -0.97 8.18
CA GLU A 34 8.23 -0.23 9.37
C GLU A 34 9.39 0.43 10.10
N SER A 35 10.56 -0.20 10.12
CA SER A 35 11.64 0.18 11.03
C SER A 35 12.92 0.68 10.37
N ALA A 36 13.08 0.55 9.07
CA ALA A 36 14.29 1.01 8.40
C ALA A 36 14.44 2.54 8.55
N ASN A 37 15.66 2.98 8.88
CA ASN A 37 15.95 4.40 9.02
C ASN A 37 15.95 5.11 7.67
N SER A 38 16.31 4.40 6.60
CA SER A 38 16.38 4.98 5.27
C SER A 38 14.98 5.16 4.67
N GLU A 39 14.63 6.39 4.32
CA GLU A 39 13.37 6.71 3.65
C GLU A 39 13.31 6.04 2.28
N THR A 40 14.44 5.96 1.59
CA THR A 40 14.53 5.31 0.28
C THR A 40 14.17 3.84 0.40
N VAL A 41 14.70 3.15 1.41
CA VAL A 41 14.40 1.73 1.64
C VAL A 41 12.92 1.55 1.93
N ARG A 42 12.35 2.34 2.84
CA ARG A 42 10.92 2.24 3.17
C ARG A 42 10.04 2.52 1.96
N SER A 43 10.39 3.55 1.18
CA SER A 43 9.64 3.93 -0.01
C SER A 43 9.67 2.83 -1.07
N ASN A 44 10.83 2.27 -1.35
CA ASN A 44 10.97 1.19 -2.33
C ASN A 44 10.29 -0.09 -1.88
N CYS A 45 10.37 -0.43 -0.61
CA CYS A 45 9.69 -1.60 -0.06
C CYS A 45 8.17 -1.46 -0.11
N THR A 46 7.65 -0.25 0.05
CA THR A 46 6.22 0.02 -0.07
C THR A 46 5.73 -0.30 -1.48
N ILE A 47 6.49 0.11 -2.50
CA ILE A 47 6.16 -0.23 -3.89
C ILE A 47 6.20 -1.74 -4.10
N ALA A 48 7.22 -2.40 -3.57
CA ALA A 48 7.38 -3.85 -3.70
C ALA A 48 6.22 -4.61 -3.06
N LEU A 49 5.71 -4.13 -1.92
CA LEU A 49 4.53 -4.73 -1.28
C LEU A 49 3.33 -4.70 -2.20
N GLY A 50 3.15 -3.61 -2.95
CA GLY A 50 2.09 -3.51 -3.95
C GLY A 50 2.21 -4.57 -5.02
N ASP A 51 3.42 -4.76 -5.55
CA ASP A 51 3.67 -5.77 -6.58
C ASP A 51 3.41 -7.18 -6.05
N LEU A 52 3.83 -7.45 -4.82
CA LEU A 52 3.59 -8.75 -4.18
C LEU A 52 2.09 -8.98 -3.93
N ALA A 53 1.36 -7.95 -3.56
CA ALA A 53 -0.08 -8.06 -3.33
C ALA A 53 -0.83 -8.37 -4.63
N VAL A 54 -0.35 -7.84 -5.76
CA VAL A 54 -0.92 -8.16 -7.08
C VAL A 54 -0.60 -9.61 -7.45
N ARG A 55 0.63 -10.05 -7.17
CA ARG A 55 1.09 -11.38 -7.54
C ARG A 55 0.54 -12.48 -6.63
N PHE A 56 0.52 -12.22 -5.32
CA PHE A 56 0.10 -13.21 -4.32
C PHE A 56 -0.89 -12.58 -3.33
N PRO A 57 -2.12 -12.23 -3.78
CA PRO A 57 -3.06 -11.51 -2.93
C PRO A 57 -3.42 -12.27 -1.65
N ASN A 58 -3.50 -13.60 -1.71
CA ASN A 58 -3.85 -14.39 -0.53
C ASN A 58 -2.77 -14.35 0.55
N LEU A 59 -1.50 -14.25 0.16
CA LEU A 59 -0.40 -14.15 1.13
C LEU A 59 -0.39 -12.80 1.83
N LEU A 60 -0.78 -11.75 1.12
CA LEU A 60 -0.75 -10.39 1.65
C LEU A 60 -2.01 -10.02 2.44
N GLU A 61 -3.08 -10.80 2.31
CA GLU A 61 -4.34 -10.51 3.01
C GLU A 61 -4.17 -10.33 4.53
N PRO A 62 -3.46 -11.22 5.26
CA PRO A 62 -3.27 -11.04 6.69
C PRO A 62 -2.48 -9.77 7.06
N TRP A 63 -1.79 -9.18 6.10
CA TRP A 63 -0.95 -8.00 6.30
C TRP A 63 -1.62 -6.69 5.88
N THR A 64 -2.93 -6.73 5.60
CA THR A 64 -3.66 -5.56 5.11
C THR A 64 -3.51 -4.35 6.04
N GLU A 65 -3.66 -4.55 7.34
CA GLU A 65 -3.51 -3.47 8.31
C GLU A 65 -2.11 -2.85 8.24
N ASN A 66 -1.09 -3.69 8.10
CA ASN A 66 0.30 -3.22 8.00
C ASN A 66 0.53 -2.42 6.72
N MET A 67 -0.14 -2.78 5.64
CA MET A 67 -0.06 -2.03 4.39
C MET A 67 -0.70 -0.65 4.54
N TYR A 68 -1.88 -0.57 5.17
CA TYR A 68 -2.54 0.70 5.42
C TYR A 68 -1.74 1.58 6.39
N ALA A 69 -0.96 0.98 7.28
CA ALA A 69 -0.10 1.73 8.20
C ALA A 69 0.94 2.58 7.48
N ARG A 70 1.27 2.23 6.24
CA ARG A 70 2.22 3.04 5.43
C ARG A 70 1.67 4.42 5.11
N LEU A 71 0.36 4.60 5.17
CA LEU A 71 -0.26 5.92 4.96
C LEU A 71 0.07 6.90 6.10
N ARG A 72 0.53 6.40 7.23
CA ARG A 72 0.88 7.22 8.41
C ARG A 72 2.38 7.45 8.55
N ASP A 73 3.18 7.02 7.58
CA ASP A 73 4.63 7.19 7.64
C ASP A 73 4.99 8.68 7.65
N PRO A 74 5.95 9.11 8.46
CA PRO A 74 6.37 10.51 8.47
C PRO A 74 6.99 10.99 7.16
N CYS A 75 7.46 10.08 6.33
CA CYS A 75 8.07 10.42 5.04
C CYS A 75 7.01 10.58 3.95
N VAL A 76 7.04 11.71 3.25
CA VAL A 76 6.12 12.03 2.16
C VAL A 76 6.18 10.97 1.05
N SER A 77 7.39 10.53 0.67
CA SER A 77 7.56 9.52 -0.38
C SER A 77 6.88 8.20 -0.04
N VAL A 78 6.97 7.78 1.22
CA VAL A 78 6.34 6.54 1.67
C VAL A 78 4.82 6.68 1.63
N ARG A 79 4.28 7.78 2.15
CA ARG A 79 2.83 8.04 2.11
C ARG A 79 2.30 8.08 0.69
N LYS A 80 3.03 8.77 -0.20
CA LYS A 80 2.65 8.88 -1.61
C LYS A 80 2.58 7.50 -2.26
N ASN A 81 3.62 6.69 -2.07
CA ASN A 81 3.66 5.34 -2.62
C ASN A 81 2.56 4.47 -2.04
N ALA A 82 2.25 4.63 -0.75
CA ALA A 82 1.16 3.89 -0.10
C ALA A 82 -0.18 4.24 -0.74
N VAL A 83 -0.46 5.52 -0.99
CA VAL A 83 -1.70 5.94 -1.66
C VAL A 83 -1.79 5.32 -3.05
N LEU A 84 -0.70 5.38 -3.81
CA LEU A 84 -0.67 4.81 -5.17
C LEU A 84 -0.92 3.30 -5.16
N VAL A 85 -0.22 2.59 -4.28
CA VAL A 85 -0.33 1.12 -4.16
C VAL A 85 -1.73 0.71 -3.72
N LEU A 86 -2.22 1.31 -2.65
CA LEU A 86 -3.53 0.95 -2.10
C LEU A 86 -4.66 1.32 -3.06
N SER A 87 -4.55 2.47 -3.74
CA SER A 87 -5.52 2.88 -4.75
C SER A 87 -5.60 1.83 -5.87
N HIS A 88 -4.45 1.39 -6.37
CA HIS A 88 -4.40 0.38 -7.42
C HIS A 88 -5.05 -0.93 -6.97
N LEU A 89 -4.71 -1.39 -5.77
CA LEU A 89 -5.22 -2.66 -5.25
C LEU A 89 -6.73 -2.61 -5.01
N ILE A 90 -7.21 -1.53 -4.44
CA ILE A 90 -8.64 -1.37 -4.14
C ILE A 90 -9.45 -1.22 -5.43
N LEU A 91 -9.00 -0.37 -6.36
CA LEU A 91 -9.72 -0.12 -7.60
C LEU A 91 -9.75 -1.34 -8.52
N ASN A 92 -8.84 -2.29 -8.34
CA ASN A 92 -8.82 -3.53 -9.10
C ASN A 92 -9.36 -4.73 -8.31
N ASP A 93 -10.06 -4.46 -7.20
CA ASP A 93 -10.70 -5.47 -6.36
C ASP A 93 -9.74 -6.51 -5.78
N MET A 94 -8.46 -6.15 -5.64
CA MET A 94 -7.43 -7.02 -5.07
C MET A 94 -7.30 -6.89 -3.57
N MET A 95 -7.99 -5.92 -2.97
CA MET A 95 -7.94 -5.65 -1.55
C MET A 95 -9.29 -5.15 -1.08
N LYS A 96 -9.71 -5.57 0.11
CA LYS A 96 -10.97 -5.15 0.69
C LYS A 96 -10.90 -3.71 1.18
N VAL A 97 -11.97 -2.96 0.92
CA VAL A 97 -12.11 -1.56 1.32
C VAL A 97 -12.64 -1.43 2.75
N LYS A 98 -13.58 -2.30 3.11
CA LYS A 98 -14.33 -2.21 4.37
C LYS A 98 -13.40 -2.25 5.59
N GLY A 99 -13.56 -1.27 6.46
CA GLY A 99 -12.79 -1.18 7.69
C GLY A 99 -11.53 -0.33 7.59
N TYR A 100 -11.07 -0.03 6.37
CA TYR A 100 -9.83 0.70 6.17
C TYR A 100 -9.96 1.97 5.34
N ILE A 101 -11.14 2.22 4.78
CA ILE A 101 -11.34 3.38 3.90
C ILE A 101 -11.08 4.71 4.61
N ASN A 102 -11.28 4.76 5.92
CA ASN A 102 -11.03 5.97 6.71
C ASN A 102 -9.56 6.38 6.67
N GLU A 103 -8.64 5.42 6.61
CA GLU A 103 -7.21 5.72 6.50
C GLU A 103 -6.91 6.46 5.21
N MET A 104 -7.55 6.06 4.12
CA MET A 104 -7.43 6.76 2.83
C MET A 104 -8.09 8.14 2.88
N ALA A 105 -9.22 8.26 3.56
CA ALA A 105 -9.95 9.53 3.67
C ALA A 105 -9.11 10.59 4.40
N VAL A 106 -8.33 10.18 5.38
CA VAL A 106 -7.44 11.11 6.10
C VAL A 106 -6.43 11.75 5.14
N ARG A 107 -6.03 11.01 4.11
CA ARG A 107 -5.06 11.53 3.13
C ARG A 107 -5.62 12.65 2.25
N LEU A 108 -6.94 12.83 2.21
CA LEU A 108 -7.55 13.98 1.52
C LEU A 108 -7.09 15.32 2.12
N GLU A 109 -6.74 15.31 3.40
CA GLU A 109 -6.27 16.49 4.13
C GLU A 109 -4.77 16.46 4.39
N ASP A 110 -4.03 15.64 3.64
CA ASP A 110 -2.58 15.55 3.79
C ASP A 110 -1.92 16.90 3.48
N ASP A 111 -0.88 17.23 4.23
CA ASP A 111 -0.13 18.46 4.06
C ASP A 111 0.53 18.55 2.67
N ASP A 112 0.88 17.42 2.09
CA ASP A 112 1.45 17.37 0.76
C ASP A 112 0.33 17.35 -0.29
N LYS A 113 0.34 18.35 -1.17
CA LYS A 113 -0.72 18.51 -2.19
C LYS A 113 -0.79 17.35 -3.17
N ARG A 114 0.34 16.70 -3.45
CA ARG A 114 0.36 15.56 -4.37
C ARG A 114 -0.38 14.38 -3.77
N ILE A 115 -0.18 14.14 -2.47
CA ILE A 115 -0.86 13.06 -1.75
C ILE A 115 -2.36 13.36 -1.67
N SER A 116 -2.71 14.58 -1.31
CA SER A 116 -4.11 15.01 -1.24
C SER A 116 -4.79 14.85 -2.61
N SER A 117 -4.13 15.24 -3.70
CA SER A 117 -4.65 15.11 -5.05
C SER A 117 -4.84 13.65 -5.46
N LEU A 118 -3.88 12.78 -5.11
CA LEU A 118 -3.98 11.35 -5.39
C LEU A 118 -5.14 10.72 -4.62
N ALA A 119 -5.35 11.13 -3.37
CA ALA A 119 -6.47 10.64 -2.58
C ALA A 119 -7.81 11.08 -3.19
N LYS A 120 -7.90 12.33 -3.67
CA LYS A 120 -9.10 12.81 -4.36
C LYS A 120 -9.38 12.02 -5.62
N LEU A 121 -8.34 11.74 -6.40
CA LEU A 121 -8.47 10.93 -7.60
C LEU A 121 -8.95 9.52 -7.27
N PHE A 122 -8.39 8.93 -6.22
CA PHE A 122 -8.80 7.60 -5.76
C PHE A 122 -10.30 7.57 -5.45
N PHE A 123 -10.80 8.51 -4.64
CA PHE A 123 -12.20 8.54 -4.28
C PHE A 123 -13.10 8.84 -5.47
N HIS A 124 -12.64 9.66 -6.41
CA HIS A 124 -13.35 9.93 -7.64
C HIS A 124 -13.52 8.66 -8.47
N GLU A 125 -12.44 7.91 -8.66
CA GLU A 125 -12.49 6.65 -9.40
C GLU A 125 -13.31 5.60 -8.67
N LEU A 126 -13.24 5.58 -7.34
CA LEU A 126 -14.01 4.65 -6.54
C LEU A 126 -15.53 4.93 -6.67
N SER A 127 -15.90 6.20 -6.73
CA SER A 127 -17.31 6.58 -6.89
C SER A 127 -17.89 6.14 -8.25
N LYS A 128 -17.03 6.05 -9.27
CA LYS A 128 -17.45 5.53 -10.58
C LYS A 128 -17.79 4.04 -10.54
N LYS A 129 -17.29 3.33 -9.53
CA LYS A 129 -17.58 1.91 -9.31
C LYS A 129 -18.76 1.73 -8.35
N GLY A 130 -19.54 2.78 -8.10
CA GLY A 130 -20.60 2.81 -7.10
C GLY A 130 -21.74 1.84 -7.30
N SER A 131 -21.82 1.19 -8.48
CA SER A 131 -22.79 0.13 -8.72
C SER A 131 -22.45 -1.16 -7.97
N ASN A 132 -21.23 -1.29 -7.47
CA ASN A 132 -20.81 -2.45 -6.69
C ASN A 132 -21.25 -2.25 -5.23
N PRO A 133 -21.96 -3.24 -4.61
CA PRO A 133 -22.45 -3.08 -3.24
C PRO A 133 -21.38 -2.72 -2.21
N ILE A 134 -20.13 -3.17 -2.41
CA ILE A 134 -19.03 -2.86 -1.50
C ILE A 134 -18.78 -1.35 -1.41
N TYR A 135 -18.98 -0.63 -2.52
CA TYR A 135 -18.67 0.80 -2.59
C TYR A 135 -19.84 1.69 -2.13
N ASN A 136 -21.00 1.11 -1.86
CA ASN A 136 -22.16 1.85 -1.34
C ASN A 136 -21.93 2.38 0.07
N LEU A 137 -20.85 1.96 0.73
CA LEU A 137 -20.48 2.45 2.05
C LEU A 137 -19.80 3.82 2.01
N LEU A 138 -19.36 4.27 0.84
CA LEU A 138 -18.61 5.51 0.69
C LEU A 138 -19.38 6.76 1.17
N PRO A 139 -20.67 6.94 0.87
CA PRO A 139 -21.40 8.11 1.32
C PRO A 139 -21.44 8.27 2.84
N ASP A 140 -21.39 7.17 3.56
CA ASP A 140 -21.39 7.18 5.02
C ASP A 140 -20.06 7.66 5.60
N ILE A 141 -19.00 7.56 4.81
CA ILE A 141 -17.63 7.91 5.22
C ILE A 141 -17.27 9.33 4.78
N LEU A 142 -17.70 9.69 3.60
CA LEU A 142 -17.42 10.98 3.00
C LEU A 142 -18.43 12.05 3.42
#